data_d64da4e8dff4162cf2f195fa2f23913b
#
_entry.id   d64da4e8dff4162cf2f195fa2f23913b
#
_cell.length_a   1.000
_cell.length_b   1.000
_cell.length_c   1.000
_cell.angle_alpha   90.00
_cell.angle_beta   90.00
_cell.angle_gamma   90.00
#
_symmetry.space_group_name_H-M   'P 1'
#
loop_
_entity.id
_entity.type
_entity.pdbx_description
1 polymer ?
#
loop_
_entity_poly.entity_id
_entity_poly.type
_entity_poly.pdbx_seq_one_letter_code
_entity_poly.pdbx_strand_id
1 'polypeptide(L)'
;KSNWFAAYALWLFQYYGHNNVRIMNGGRIKWEQEKRPLVKDVPSFSRTAYSAKEADKSIRAFRNDIFKQIEGKKPMVDVRSPKEYSGELTHMPNYPQEGATRGGHIPGAVSIPWSQAVNEADATFKTTEELVALYEGKNIKADGEIIAYCRIGERSSLTWFVLKYLLGYPTVKNYDGSWTEWGNLVDAPIEK
;
A
#
# COMPACT_ATOMS: atom_id res chain seq x y z
N LYS A 1 -6.80 8.84 8.59
CA LYS A 1 -6.37 7.92 7.52
C LYS A 1 -4.87 7.66 7.66
N SER A 2 -4.53 6.97 8.66
CA SER A 2 -3.24 6.46 9.16
C SER A 2 -2.10 6.41 8.13
N ASN A 3 -1.63 7.57 7.65
CA ASN A 3 -0.45 7.71 6.76
C ASN A 3 -0.55 7.07 5.35
N TRP A 4 -1.71 6.65 4.85
CA TRP A 4 -1.80 6.08 3.49
C TRP A 4 -1.20 7.02 2.43
N PHE A 5 -1.69 8.26 2.42
CA PHE A 5 -1.23 9.24 1.43
C PHE A 5 0.23 9.64 1.64
N ALA A 6 0.71 9.65 2.90
CA ALA A 6 2.12 9.89 3.17
C ALA A 6 2.99 8.74 2.67
N ALA A 7 2.54 7.49 2.84
CA ALA A 7 3.22 6.31 2.31
C ALA A 7 3.21 6.30 0.77
N TYR A 8 2.07 6.66 0.16
CA TYR A 8 1.98 6.77 -1.29
C TYR A 8 2.88 7.87 -1.85
N ALA A 9 2.90 9.04 -1.21
CA ALA A 9 3.80 10.12 -1.59
C ALA A 9 5.27 9.71 -1.47
N LEU A 10 5.66 9.04 -0.36
CA LEU A 10 7.02 8.51 -0.19
C LEU A 10 7.36 7.52 -1.32
N TRP A 11 6.47 6.57 -1.60
CA TRP A 11 6.65 5.60 -2.68
C TRP A 11 6.82 6.30 -4.04
N LEU A 12 5.99 7.31 -4.34
CA LEU A 12 6.07 8.07 -5.59
C LEU A 12 7.37 8.87 -5.70
N PHE A 13 7.80 9.52 -4.62
CA PHE A 13 9.09 10.22 -4.59
C PHE A 13 10.25 9.27 -4.86
N GLN A 14 10.24 8.10 -4.23
CA GLN A 14 11.28 7.09 -4.45
C GLN A 14 11.23 6.48 -5.85
N TYR A 15 10.03 6.29 -6.40
CA TYR A 15 9.85 5.84 -7.78
C TYR A 15 10.56 6.74 -8.79
N TYR A 16 10.62 8.06 -8.51
CA TYR A 16 11.37 9.03 -9.31
C TYR A 16 12.73 9.41 -8.72
N GLY A 17 13.29 8.56 -7.86
CA GLY A 17 14.66 8.65 -7.37
C GLY A 17 14.93 9.73 -6.31
N HIS A 18 13.88 10.28 -5.68
CA HIS A 18 14.00 11.19 -4.55
C HIS A 18 13.94 10.43 -3.24
N ASN A 19 15.11 10.15 -2.63
CA ASN A 19 15.21 9.29 -1.46
C ASN A 19 15.23 10.04 -0.12
N ASN A 20 15.34 11.38 -0.13
CA ASN A 20 15.32 12.19 1.09
C ASN A 20 13.89 12.48 1.55
N VAL A 21 13.11 11.43 1.81
CA VAL A 21 11.72 11.48 2.24
C VAL A 21 11.53 10.61 3.47
N ARG A 22 10.74 11.05 4.42
CA ARG A 22 10.46 10.33 5.67
C ARG A 22 8.97 10.35 5.98
N ILE A 23 8.48 9.31 6.66
CA ILE A 23 7.14 9.26 7.21
C ILE A 23 7.20 9.61 8.70
N MET A 24 6.33 10.51 9.12
CA MET A 24 6.11 10.78 10.55
C MET A 24 5.20 9.67 11.10
N ASN A 25 5.75 8.84 12.01
CA ASN A 25 5.00 7.73 12.60
C ASN A 25 3.80 8.22 13.41
N GLY A 26 2.60 7.70 13.13
CA GLY A 26 1.33 8.18 13.68
C GLY A 26 0.74 9.38 12.95
N GLY A 27 1.53 10.09 12.15
CA GLY A 27 1.08 11.19 11.30
C GLY A 27 0.30 12.28 12.06
N ARG A 28 -0.70 12.83 11.39
CA ARG A 28 -1.52 13.90 11.95
C ARG A 28 -2.31 13.45 13.18
N ILE A 29 -2.76 12.22 13.24
CA ILE A 29 -3.56 11.70 14.37
C ILE A 29 -2.74 11.82 15.66
N LYS A 30 -1.52 11.29 15.67
CA LYS A 30 -0.64 11.36 16.84
C LYS A 30 -0.21 12.79 17.14
N TRP A 31 0.06 13.61 16.13
CA TRP A 31 0.39 15.02 16.29
C TRP A 31 -0.69 15.80 17.07
N GLU A 32 -1.97 15.59 16.70
CA GLU A 32 -3.10 16.22 17.35
C GLU A 32 -3.33 15.68 18.78
N GLN A 33 -3.18 14.37 18.99
CA GLN A 33 -3.26 13.77 20.33
C GLN A 33 -2.19 14.29 21.28
N GLU A 34 -0.98 14.52 20.77
CA GLU A 34 0.12 15.14 21.53
C GLU A 34 -0.05 16.67 21.71
N LYS A 35 -1.16 17.21 21.22
CA LYS A 35 -1.47 18.66 21.27
C LYS A 35 -0.35 19.53 20.68
N ARG A 36 0.33 19.03 19.65
CA ARG A 36 1.36 19.78 18.94
C ARG A 36 0.75 20.93 18.16
N PRO A 37 1.47 22.05 17.94
CA PRO A 37 0.91 23.23 17.30
C PRO A 37 0.49 22.96 15.86
N LEU A 38 -0.67 23.50 15.51
CA LEU A 38 -1.18 23.58 14.14
C LEU A 38 -1.33 25.06 13.79
N VAL A 39 -0.89 25.44 12.60
CA VAL A 39 -0.98 26.81 12.11
C VAL A 39 -1.78 26.83 10.80
N LYS A 40 -2.38 27.98 10.49
CA LYS A 40 -3.07 28.21 9.22
C LYS A 40 -2.18 28.92 8.18
N ASP A 41 -1.02 29.38 8.63
CA ASP A 41 -0.09 30.10 7.76
C ASP A 41 0.44 29.16 6.68
N VAL A 42 0.40 29.64 5.44
CA VAL A 42 0.96 28.90 4.30
C VAL A 42 2.43 29.30 4.19
N PRO A 43 3.37 28.37 4.41
CA PRO A 43 4.78 28.70 4.29
C PRO A 43 5.12 29.07 2.84
N SER A 44 5.96 30.09 2.67
CA SER A 44 6.48 30.50 1.37
C SER A 44 7.87 29.90 1.18
N PHE A 45 8.10 29.31 0.01
CA PHE A 45 9.39 28.76 -0.37
C PHE A 45 9.89 29.37 -1.67
N SER A 46 11.18 29.59 -1.74
CA SER A 46 11.81 30.02 -3.00
C SER A 46 11.69 28.91 -4.05
N ARG A 47 11.52 29.30 -5.32
CA ARG A 47 11.55 28.36 -6.44
C ARG A 47 12.93 27.70 -6.50
N THR A 48 12.92 26.39 -6.69
CA THR A 48 14.11 25.59 -6.92
C THR A 48 14.02 24.88 -8.27
N ALA A 49 15.16 24.57 -8.86
CA ALA A 49 15.23 23.66 -10.01
C ALA A 49 15.29 22.24 -9.48
N TYR A 50 14.29 21.43 -9.83
CA TYR A 50 14.25 20.00 -9.52
C TYR A 50 14.08 19.18 -10.78
N SER A 51 14.91 18.15 -10.94
CA SER A 51 14.83 17.19 -12.04
C SER A 51 14.57 15.80 -11.47
N ALA A 52 13.43 15.22 -11.81
CA ALA A 52 13.14 13.84 -11.45
C ALA A 52 14.07 12.90 -12.21
N LYS A 53 14.43 11.78 -11.59
CA LYS A 53 15.20 10.71 -12.23
C LYS A 53 14.27 9.81 -13.04
N GLU A 54 14.87 8.91 -13.83
CA GLU A 54 14.15 7.80 -14.44
C GLU A 54 13.41 6.95 -13.39
N ALA A 55 12.25 6.47 -13.80
CA ALA A 55 11.36 5.72 -12.92
C ALA A 55 11.97 4.38 -12.49
N ASP A 56 12.05 4.14 -11.19
CA ASP A 56 12.49 2.87 -10.61
C ASP A 56 11.36 1.83 -10.67
N LYS A 57 11.33 1.06 -11.76
CA LYS A 57 10.34 -0.01 -11.98
C LYS A 57 10.49 -1.19 -11.01
N SER A 58 11.57 -1.25 -10.22
CA SER A 58 11.78 -2.34 -9.26
C SER A 58 10.82 -2.30 -8.06
N ILE A 59 10.23 -1.13 -7.77
CA ILE A 59 9.29 -0.94 -6.66
C ILE A 59 7.83 -0.84 -7.09
N ARG A 60 7.54 -0.91 -8.39
CA ARG A 60 6.20 -0.84 -8.98
C ARG A 60 5.87 -2.13 -9.71
N ALA A 61 4.69 -2.69 -9.47
CA ALA A 61 4.15 -3.76 -10.26
C ALA A 61 3.17 -3.21 -11.30
N PHE A 62 3.17 -3.82 -12.47
CA PHE A 62 2.22 -3.58 -13.55
C PHE A 62 1.34 -4.82 -13.73
N ARG A 63 0.25 -4.66 -14.47
CA ARG A 63 -0.68 -5.76 -14.78
C ARG A 63 0.01 -7.06 -15.19
N ASN A 64 1.02 -6.99 -16.06
CA ASN A 64 1.72 -8.19 -16.52
C ASN A 64 2.54 -8.87 -15.41
N ASP A 65 2.99 -8.12 -14.40
CA ASP A 65 3.66 -8.71 -13.24
C ASP A 65 2.67 -9.49 -12.38
N ILE A 66 1.41 -9.04 -12.31
CA ILE A 66 0.35 -9.76 -11.60
C ILE A 66 0.05 -11.10 -12.27
N PHE A 67 -0.07 -11.17 -13.60
CA PHE A 67 -0.23 -12.44 -14.30
C PHE A 67 0.91 -13.42 -14.01
N LYS A 68 2.17 -12.95 -14.03
CA LYS A 68 3.34 -13.75 -13.66
C LYS A 68 3.32 -14.23 -12.20
N GLN A 69 2.79 -13.40 -11.30
CA GLN A 69 2.64 -13.74 -9.88
C GLN A 69 1.64 -14.89 -9.71
N ILE A 70 0.50 -14.82 -10.40
CA ILE A 70 -0.53 -15.87 -10.40
C ILE A 70 0.05 -17.18 -10.97
N GLU A 71 0.66 -17.12 -12.14
CA GLU A 71 1.25 -18.29 -12.82
C GLU A 71 2.34 -18.95 -11.96
N GLY A 72 3.23 -18.11 -11.37
CA GLY A 72 4.31 -18.57 -10.51
C GLY A 72 3.88 -18.91 -9.08
N LYS A 73 2.59 -18.77 -8.73
CA LYS A 73 2.05 -18.93 -7.36
C LYS A 73 2.86 -18.17 -6.31
N LYS A 74 3.30 -16.95 -6.65
CA LYS A 74 4.11 -16.12 -5.79
C LYS A 74 3.23 -15.26 -4.87
N PRO A 75 3.73 -14.84 -3.69
CA PRO A 75 2.93 -14.15 -2.70
C PRO A 75 2.44 -12.77 -3.16
N MET A 76 1.15 -12.53 -2.94
CA MET A 76 0.51 -11.23 -3.09
C MET A 76 -0.30 -10.90 -1.85
N VAL A 77 -0.36 -9.62 -1.49
CA VAL A 77 -1.11 -9.13 -0.33
C VAL A 77 -2.22 -8.20 -0.77
N ASP A 78 -3.46 -8.61 -0.56
CA ASP A 78 -4.62 -7.73 -0.65
C ASP A 78 -4.82 -7.02 0.69
N VAL A 79 -4.63 -5.71 0.71
CA VAL A 79 -4.70 -4.92 1.93
C VAL A 79 -6.07 -4.26 2.15
N ARG A 80 -7.06 -4.58 1.30
CA ARG A 80 -8.42 -4.08 1.42
C ARG A 80 -9.14 -4.70 2.63
N SER A 81 -10.37 -4.27 2.86
CA SER A 81 -11.21 -4.88 3.89
C SER A 81 -11.60 -6.33 3.52
N PRO A 82 -11.95 -7.17 4.51
CA PRO A 82 -12.43 -8.53 4.23
C PRO A 82 -13.64 -8.57 3.28
N LYS A 83 -14.54 -7.58 3.35
CA LYS A 83 -15.70 -7.48 2.47
C LYS A 83 -15.34 -7.12 1.02
N GLU A 84 -14.31 -6.30 0.82
CA GLU A 84 -13.77 -6.05 -0.53
C GLU A 84 -13.07 -7.31 -1.07
N TYR A 85 -12.33 -8.02 -0.22
CA TYR A 85 -11.63 -9.25 -0.59
C TYR A 85 -12.61 -10.37 -1.00
N SER A 86 -13.66 -10.60 -0.23
CA SER A 86 -14.69 -11.62 -0.53
C SER A 86 -15.57 -11.26 -1.74
N GLY A 87 -15.52 -10.01 -2.20
CA GLY A 87 -16.37 -9.53 -3.29
C GLY A 87 -17.78 -9.11 -2.84
N GLU A 88 -18.04 -9.05 -1.54
CA GLU A 88 -19.27 -8.47 -0.98
C GLU A 88 -19.37 -6.97 -1.29
N LEU A 89 -18.23 -6.27 -1.31
CA LEU A 89 -18.12 -4.87 -1.69
C LEU A 89 -17.21 -4.71 -2.92
N THR A 90 -17.64 -3.92 -3.88
CA THR A 90 -16.83 -3.54 -5.06
C THR A 90 -16.06 -2.24 -4.86
N HIS A 91 -16.43 -1.46 -3.84
CA HIS A 91 -15.78 -0.21 -3.44
C HIS A 91 -16.04 0.08 -1.97
N MET A 92 -15.24 0.98 -1.38
CA MET A 92 -15.55 1.51 -0.04
C MET A 92 -16.80 2.43 -0.11
N PRO A 93 -17.71 2.39 0.86
CA PRO A 93 -18.96 3.18 0.84
C PRO A 93 -18.76 4.69 0.61
N ASN A 94 -17.65 5.24 1.13
CA ASN A 94 -17.33 6.67 1.01
C ASN A 94 -16.58 7.04 -0.29
N TYR A 95 -16.34 6.07 -1.19
CA TYR A 95 -15.56 6.26 -2.42
C TYR A 95 -16.19 5.48 -3.60
N PRO A 96 -17.47 5.73 -3.92
CA PRO A 96 -18.16 4.96 -4.97
C PRO A 96 -17.56 5.16 -6.37
N GLN A 97 -16.91 6.30 -6.63
CA GLN A 97 -16.26 6.60 -7.90
C GLN A 97 -15.03 5.73 -8.20
N GLU A 98 -14.54 4.99 -7.21
CA GLU A 98 -13.35 4.13 -7.35
C GLU A 98 -13.74 2.65 -7.35
N GLY A 99 -14.98 2.36 -7.74
CA GLY A 99 -15.51 1.01 -7.81
C GLY A 99 -14.98 0.22 -9.00
N ALA A 100 -15.00 -1.11 -8.84
CA ALA A 100 -14.81 -2.06 -9.92
C ALA A 100 -16.15 -2.72 -10.26
N THR A 101 -16.29 -3.20 -11.50
CA THR A 101 -17.50 -3.90 -11.96
C THR A 101 -17.62 -5.30 -11.38
N ARG A 102 -16.49 -5.91 -11.00
CA ARG A 102 -16.44 -7.26 -10.43
C ARG A 102 -15.88 -7.23 -9.02
N GLY A 103 -16.52 -7.96 -8.09
CA GLY A 103 -16.05 -8.16 -6.72
C GLY A 103 -15.21 -9.42 -6.57
N GLY A 104 -14.35 -9.46 -5.55
CA GLY A 104 -13.43 -10.55 -5.25
C GLY A 104 -11.99 -10.07 -5.09
N HIS A 105 -11.04 -10.98 -5.34
CA HIS A 105 -9.61 -10.69 -5.20
C HIS A 105 -8.78 -11.36 -6.31
N ILE A 106 -7.53 -10.97 -6.44
CA ILE A 106 -6.58 -11.58 -7.37
C ILE A 106 -6.27 -13.00 -6.89
N PRO A 107 -6.33 -14.03 -7.77
CA PRO A 107 -6.10 -15.43 -7.39
C PRO A 107 -4.79 -15.63 -6.63
N GLY A 108 -4.87 -16.34 -5.50
CA GLY A 108 -3.73 -16.62 -4.64
C GLY A 108 -3.27 -15.46 -3.76
N ALA A 109 -3.92 -14.31 -3.80
CA ALA A 109 -3.62 -13.20 -2.90
C ALA A 109 -4.09 -13.50 -1.46
N VAL A 110 -3.28 -13.09 -0.48
CA VAL A 110 -3.59 -13.26 0.95
C VAL A 110 -4.22 -11.98 1.49
N SER A 111 -5.36 -12.11 2.17
CA SER A 111 -6.02 -10.97 2.83
C SER A 111 -5.28 -10.57 4.10
N ILE A 112 -4.64 -9.40 4.07
CA ILE A 112 -4.03 -8.75 5.25
C ILE A 112 -4.42 -7.27 5.20
N PRO A 113 -5.57 -6.88 5.78
CA PRO A 113 -6.00 -5.50 5.82
C PRO A 113 -4.92 -4.58 6.38
N TRP A 114 -4.68 -3.45 5.69
CA TRP A 114 -3.66 -2.47 6.07
C TRP A 114 -3.74 -2.04 7.54
N SER A 115 -4.96 -1.99 8.10
CA SER A 115 -5.21 -1.57 9.48
C SER A 115 -4.58 -2.50 10.52
N GLN A 116 -4.29 -3.74 10.16
CA GLN A 116 -3.62 -4.67 11.06
C GLN A 116 -2.14 -4.33 11.29
N ALA A 117 -1.54 -3.47 10.47
CA ALA A 117 -0.15 -3.04 10.60
C ALA A 117 0.03 -1.77 11.44
N VAL A 118 -1.06 -1.17 11.92
CA VAL A 118 -1.03 0.07 12.71
C VAL A 118 -1.81 -0.07 14.01
N ASN A 119 -1.44 0.74 15.00
CA ASN A 119 -2.19 0.86 16.26
C ASN A 119 -3.40 1.76 16.03
N GLU A 120 -4.58 1.29 16.40
CA GLU A 120 -5.83 2.04 16.22
C GLU A 120 -5.83 3.32 17.07
N ALA A 121 -5.22 3.27 18.27
CA ALA A 121 -5.24 4.35 19.22
C ALA A 121 -4.55 5.63 18.73
N ASP A 122 -3.39 5.52 18.06
CA ASP A 122 -2.56 6.65 17.69
C ASP A 122 -2.03 6.61 16.26
N ALA A 123 -2.47 5.64 15.47
CA ALA A 123 -2.07 5.41 14.08
C ALA A 123 -0.56 5.19 13.86
N THR A 124 0.20 4.86 14.91
CA THR A 124 1.60 4.45 14.77
C THR A 124 1.68 3.05 14.16
N PHE A 125 2.78 2.73 13.51
CA PHE A 125 3.05 1.35 13.11
C PHE A 125 3.18 0.45 14.34
N LYS A 126 2.76 -0.79 14.21
CA LYS A 126 3.02 -1.84 15.20
C LYS A 126 4.52 -2.11 15.33
N THR A 127 4.90 -2.80 16.42
CA THR A 127 6.31 -3.18 16.63
C THR A 127 6.79 -4.15 15.54
N THR A 128 8.10 -4.27 15.38
CA THR A 128 8.69 -5.20 14.41
C THR A 128 8.24 -6.64 14.67
N GLU A 129 8.19 -7.05 15.93
CA GLU A 129 7.77 -8.38 16.35
C GLU A 129 6.31 -8.67 15.99
N GLU A 130 5.41 -7.71 16.23
CA GLU A 130 4.00 -7.81 15.85
C GLU A 130 3.81 -7.87 14.33
N LEU A 131 4.60 -7.08 13.58
CA LEU A 131 4.57 -7.07 12.13
C LEU A 131 5.10 -8.38 11.54
N VAL A 132 6.21 -8.90 12.06
CA VAL A 132 6.73 -10.23 11.67
C VAL A 132 5.67 -11.30 11.90
N ALA A 133 5.08 -11.35 13.09
CA ALA A 133 4.02 -12.31 13.42
C ALA A 133 2.81 -12.19 12.47
N LEU A 134 2.42 -10.96 12.11
CA LEU A 134 1.30 -10.69 11.20
C LEU A 134 1.56 -11.25 9.80
N TYR A 135 2.71 -10.93 9.20
CA TYR A 135 2.99 -11.28 7.80
C TYR A 135 3.49 -12.72 7.66
N GLU A 136 4.45 -13.16 8.46
CA GLU A 136 4.97 -14.53 8.41
C GLU A 136 3.94 -15.56 8.86
N GLY A 137 3.07 -15.22 9.81
CA GLY A 137 1.93 -16.06 10.22
C GLY A 137 0.93 -16.33 9.10
N LYS A 138 0.98 -15.52 8.04
CA LYS A 138 0.21 -15.69 6.79
C LYS A 138 1.09 -16.11 5.59
N ASN A 139 2.27 -16.64 5.87
CA ASN A 139 3.23 -17.10 4.88
C ASN A 139 3.74 -16.02 3.90
N ILE A 140 3.74 -14.75 4.32
CA ILE A 140 4.37 -13.64 3.61
C ILE A 140 5.78 -13.46 4.19
N LYS A 141 6.79 -13.98 3.49
CA LYS A 141 8.19 -14.07 3.96
C LYS A 141 9.14 -13.32 3.05
N ALA A 142 10.35 -13.04 3.56
CA ALA A 142 11.39 -12.28 2.85
C ALA A 142 12.15 -13.08 1.76
N ASP A 143 11.66 -14.24 1.36
CA ASP A 143 12.34 -15.19 0.49
C ASP A 143 12.00 -15.06 -1.00
N GLY A 144 11.20 -14.04 -1.37
CA GLY A 144 10.79 -13.83 -2.73
C GLY A 144 10.25 -12.43 -3.01
N GLU A 145 9.79 -12.24 -4.26
CA GLU A 145 9.09 -11.02 -4.64
C GLU A 145 7.66 -11.02 -4.08
N ILE A 146 7.29 -9.96 -3.39
CA ILE A 146 5.95 -9.73 -2.86
C ILE A 146 5.32 -8.55 -3.56
N ILE A 147 4.06 -8.68 -4.00
CA ILE A 147 3.29 -7.57 -4.54
C ILE A 147 2.13 -7.26 -3.58
N ALA A 148 2.06 -6.00 -3.13
CA ALA A 148 0.93 -5.48 -2.37
C ALA A 148 -0.01 -4.68 -3.28
N TYR A 149 -1.32 -4.84 -3.12
CA TYR A 149 -2.31 -4.06 -3.83
C TYR A 149 -3.50 -3.70 -2.94
N CYS A 150 -4.24 -2.68 -3.33
CA CYS A 150 -5.47 -2.30 -2.66
C CYS A 150 -6.57 -1.95 -3.67
N ARG A 151 -7.05 -0.72 -3.66
CA ARG A 151 -8.01 -0.16 -4.60
C ARG A 151 -7.31 0.62 -5.72
N ILE A 152 -6.44 1.57 -5.35
CA ILE A 152 -5.69 2.47 -6.25
C ILE A 152 -4.24 2.70 -5.82
N GLY A 153 -3.66 1.86 -4.95
CA GLY A 153 -2.25 1.90 -4.55
C GLY A 153 -1.92 2.66 -3.26
N GLU A 154 -2.82 3.46 -2.70
CA GLU A 154 -2.54 4.29 -1.52
C GLU A 154 -2.47 3.50 -0.22
N ARG A 155 -3.39 2.56 0.02
CA ARG A 155 -3.36 1.68 1.19
C ARG A 155 -2.23 0.66 1.10
N SER A 156 -1.98 0.14 -0.10
CA SER A 156 -0.91 -0.84 -0.34
C SER A 156 0.48 -0.23 -0.27
N SER A 157 0.63 1.07 -0.51
CA SER A 157 1.90 1.77 -0.25
C SER A 157 2.30 1.75 1.22
N LEU A 158 1.33 1.77 2.15
CA LEU A 158 1.62 1.60 3.58
C LEU A 158 2.17 0.20 3.85
N THR A 159 1.55 -0.84 3.32
CA THR A 159 2.05 -2.23 3.44
C THR A 159 3.40 -2.39 2.76
N TRP A 160 3.59 -1.81 1.56
CA TRP A 160 4.89 -1.77 0.90
C TRP A 160 5.97 -1.14 1.77
N PHE A 161 5.66 -0.01 2.43
CA PHE A 161 6.58 0.64 3.37
C PHE A 161 6.91 -0.25 4.56
N VAL A 162 5.91 -0.90 5.15
CA VAL A 162 6.09 -1.82 6.27
C VAL A 162 7.02 -2.98 5.88
N LEU A 163 6.70 -3.69 4.81
CA LEU A 163 7.48 -4.84 4.37
C LEU A 163 8.92 -4.44 3.99
N LYS A 164 9.07 -3.36 3.22
CA LYS A 164 10.38 -2.94 2.71
C LYS A 164 11.27 -2.29 3.77
N TYR A 165 10.73 -1.40 4.60
CA TYR A 165 11.53 -0.57 5.50
C TYR A 165 11.47 -0.98 6.96
N LEU A 166 10.34 -1.47 7.45
CA LEU A 166 10.25 -1.89 8.84
C LEU A 166 10.66 -3.35 9.02
N LEU A 167 10.38 -4.20 8.04
CA LEU A 167 10.76 -5.61 8.05
C LEU A 167 11.99 -5.95 7.18
N GLY A 168 12.46 -5.01 6.36
CA GLY A 168 13.68 -5.20 5.56
C GLY A 168 13.55 -6.21 4.41
N TYR A 169 12.34 -6.46 3.90
CA TYR A 169 12.14 -7.39 2.80
C TYR A 169 12.78 -6.86 1.52
N PRO A 170 13.58 -7.69 0.81
CA PRO A 170 14.42 -7.19 -0.29
C PRO A 170 13.60 -6.76 -1.51
N THR A 171 12.58 -7.52 -1.88
CA THR A 171 11.82 -7.32 -3.12
C THR A 171 10.34 -7.17 -2.84
N VAL A 172 9.90 -5.93 -2.71
CA VAL A 172 8.49 -5.59 -2.50
C VAL A 172 8.06 -4.56 -3.54
N LYS A 173 6.95 -4.83 -4.22
CA LYS A 173 6.36 -3.92 -5.20
C LYS A 173 4.96 -3.48 -4.78
N ASN A 174 4.61 -2.25 -5.12
CA ASN A 174 3.26 -1.74 -5.03
C ASN A 174 2.59 -1.81 -6.41
N TYR A 175 1.46 -2.50 -6.51
CA TYR A 175 0.60 -2.49 -7.69
C TYR A 175 -0.43 -1.37 -7.53
N ASP A 176 -0.14 -0.21 -8.07
CA ASP A 176 -0.97 0.98 -7.92
C ASP A 176 -2.21 0.99 -8.83
N GLY A 177 -2.22 0.26 -9.94
CA GLY A 177 -3.44 -0.03 -10.71
C GLY A 177 -4.51 -0.74 -9.86
N SER A 178 -4.07 -1.66 -9.02
CA SER A 178 -4.86 -2.27 -7.95
C SER A 178 -6.20 -2.85 -8.43
N TRP A 179 -7.19 -2.91 -7.53
CA TRP A 179 -8.50 -3.48 -7.86
C TRP A 179 -9.30 -2.66 -8.87
N THR A 180 -9.09 -1.35 -8.90
CA THR A 180 -9.73 -0.49 -9.90
C THR A 180 -9.28 -0.83 -11.33
N GLU A 181 -8.03 -1.24 -11.53
CA GLU A 181 -7.59 -1.81 -12.80
C GLU A 181 -8.07 -3.26 -12.94
N TRP A 182 -7.71 -4.14 -12.00
CA TRP A 182 -7.91 -5.58 -12.12
C TRP A 182 -9.36 -6.01 -12.20
N GLY A 183 -10.22 -5.47 -11.34
CA GLY A 183 -11.65 -5.78 -11.28
C GLY A 183 -12.46 -5.29 -12.48
N ASN A 184 -11.87 -4.42 -13.30
CA ASN A 184 -12.47 -3.93 -14.55
C ASN A 184 -11.83 -4.53 -15.82
N LEU A 185 -10.77 -5.32 -15.68
CA LEU A 185 -10.16 -6.02 -16.83
C LEU A 185 -11.06 -7.14 -17.34
N VAL A 186 -11.29 -7.16 -18.64
CA VAL A 186 -11.94 -8.30 -19.31
C VAL A 186 -11.03 -9.53 -19.20
N ASP A 187 -11.61 -10.68 -18.89
CA ASP A 187 -10.96 -11.99 -18.75
C ASP A 187 -9.88 -12.11 -17.66
N ALA A 188 -9.65 -11.09 -16.84
CA ALA A 188 -8.78 -11.25 -15.68
C ALA A 188 -9.40 -12.24 -14.69
N PRO A 189 -8.63 -13.23 -14.18
CA PRO A 189 -9.12 -14.21 -13.23
C PRO A 189 -9.39 -13.56 -11.88
N ILE A 190 -10.46 -14.01 -11.20
CA ILE A 190 -10.89 -13.50 -9.89
C ILE A 190 -11.31 -14.68 -9.03
N GLU A 191 -10.93 -14.63 -7.75
CA GLU A 191 -11.43 -15.49 -6.67
C GLU A 191 -12.35 -14.71 -5.73
N LYS A 192 -13.22 -15.44 -5.00
CA LYS A 192 -14.12 -14.89 -3.98
C LYS A 192 -14.02 -15.68 -2.69
#